data_455873b35a2cd88c3f1a9e648403d084
#
_entry.id   455873b35a2cd88c3f1a9e648403d084
#
_cell.length_a   1.000
_cell.length_b   1.000
_cell.length_c   1.000
_cell.angle_alpha   90.00
_cell.angle_beta   90.00
_cell.angle_gamma   90.00
#
_symmetry.space_group_name_H-M   'P 1'
#
loop_
_entity.id
_entity.type
_entity.pdbx_description
1 polymer ?
#
loop_
_entity_poly.entity_id
_entity_poly.type
_entity_poly.pdbx_seq_one_letter_code
_entity_poly.pdbx_strand_id
1 'polypeptide(L)'
;NVVALKPVSAYGKKGTEALAREIAHLMNGRPLENTVFPAQLAFNIVPEQHKSCLAPELQQLFPEEKINTTVTLLQAPVFYGTTVIADIVLEDALPKEVITKMLVSLNDIELSDELLTPVTHGSNQSKIYLQFISDEQAEIQTFRLYIVTDLLRSGRIRNAVSLAEQLVNPVMH
;
A
#
# COMPACT_ATOMS: atom_id res chain seq x y z
N ASN A 1 -11.29 -1.64 -7.10
CA ASN A 1 -10.32 -0.70 -7.69
C ASN A 1 -9.25 -0.38 -6.67
N VAL A 2 -7.98 -0.37 -7.08
CA VAL A 2 -6.85 -0.11 -6.19
C VAL A 2 -5.99 0.99 -6.77
N VAL A 3 -5.70 2.01 -5.97
CA VAL A 3 -4.71 3.04 -6.27
C VAL A 3 -3.59 2.95 -5.23
N ALA A 4 -2.36 2.71 -5.65
CA ALA A 4 -1.21 2.62 -4.77
C ALA A 4 -0.20 3.74 -5.05
N LEU A 5 0.16 4.47 -4.00
CA LEU A 5 1.20 5.48 -4.01
C LEU A 5 2.47 4.88 -3.41
N LYS A 6 3.47 4.66 -4.26
CA LYS A 6 4.74 4.04 -3.89
C LYS A 6 5.73 5.09 -3.40
N PRO A 7 6.41 4.87 -2.27
CA PRO A 7 7.49 5.72 -1.80
C PRO A 7 8.76 5.50 -2.62
N VAL A 8 9.70 6.45 -2.57
CA VAL A 8 10.99 6.31 -3.25
C VAL A 8 11.88 5.21 -2.67
N SER A 9 11.63 4.78 -1.43
CA SER A 9 12.31 3.61 -0.86
C SER A 9 12.06 2.31 -1.64
N ALA A 10 11.04 2.26 -2.49
CA ALA A 10 10.84 1.16 -3.44
C ALA A 10 12.00 1.00 -4.43
N TYR A 11 12.75 2.08 -4.71
CA TYR A 11 13.99 2.08 -5.50
C TYR A 11 15.26 1.89 -4.64
N GLY A 12 15.08 1.55 -3.36
CA GLY A 12 16.17 1.40 -2.40
C GLY A 12 16.86 2.73 -2.06
N LYS A 13 18.11 2.65 -1.57
CA LYS A 13 18.91 3.81 -1.18
C LYS A 13 19.09 4.83 -2.31
N LYS A 14 19.23 4.36 -3.55
CA LYS A 14 19.34 5.25 -4.72
C LYS A 14 18.12 6.15 -4.90
N GLY A 15 16.92 5.61 -4.66
CA GLY A 15 15.67 6.38 -4.76
C GLY A 15 15.58 7.47 -3.69
N THR A 16 15.90 7.15 -2.44
CA THR A 16 15.86 8.13 -1.34
C THR A 16 16.90 9.25 -1.53
N GLU A 17 18.12 8.91 -1.97
CA GLU A 17 19.16 9.91 -2.28
C GLU A 17 18.77 10.77 -3.49
N ALA A 18 18.15 10.18 -4.52
CA ALA A 18 17.71 10.92 -5.70
C ALA A 18 16.62 11.94 -5.34
N LEU A 19 15.60 11.56 -4.59
CA LEU A 19 14.55 12.49 -4.17
C LEU A 19 15.13 13.63 -3.32
N ALA A 20 15.99 13.32 -2.36
CA ALA A 20 16.62 14.33 -1.52
C ALA A 20 17.43 15.33 -2.36
N ARG A 21 18.17 14.85 -3.38
CA ARG A 21 18.94 15.69 -4.29
C ARG A 21 18.03 16.54 -5.18
N GLU A 22 16.97 15.98 -5.76
CA GLU A 22 15.99 16.75 -6.54
C GLU A 22 15.42 17.90 -5.72
N ILE A 23 14.96 17.62 -4.48
CA ILE A 23 14.42 18.65 -3.58
C ILE A 23 15.47 19.74 -3.34
N ALA A 24 16.71 19.37 -2.99
CA ALA A 24 17.77 20.31 -2.70
C ALA A 24 18.12 21.17 -3.93
N HIS A 25 18.18 20.59 -5.14
CA HIS A 25 18.44 21.33 -6.37
C HIS A 25 17.33 22.33 -6.67
N LEU A 26 16.07 21.90 -6.63
CA LEU A 26 14.92 22.78 -6.90
C LEU A 26 14.81 23.94 -5.91
N MET A 27 15.02 23.67 -4.60
CA MET A 27 14.97 24.70 -3.57
C MET A 27 16.10 25.75 -3.71
N ASN A 28 17.21 25.39 -4.35
CA ASN A 28 18.34 26.28 -4.59
C ASN A 28 18.39 26.82 -6.04
N GLY A 29 17.32 26.64 -6.82
CA GLY A 29 17.27 27.13 -8.22
C GLY A 29 18.33 26.47 -9.14
N ARG A 30 18.79 25.26 -8.81
CA ARG A 30 19.75 24.50 -9.61
C ARG A 30 19.04 23.60 -10.60
N PRO A 31 19.61 23.36 -11.79
CA PRO A 31 19.04 22.43 -12.74
C PRO A 31 19.06 21.00 -12.17
N LEU A 32 18.05 20.22 -12.55
CA LEU A 32 18.02 18.80 -12.22
C LEU A 32 19.00 18.05 -13.12
N GLU A 33 19.80 17.20 -12.51
CA GLU A 33 20.64 16.22 -13.19
C GLU A 33 19.81 14.95 -13.53
N ASN A 34 20.42 14.01 -14.26
CA ASN A 34 19.82 12.72 -14.54
C ASN A 34 19.29 12.06 -13.25
N THR A 35 18.00 11.76 -13.23
CA THR A 35 17.34 11.19 -12.06
C THR A 35 17.18 9.68 -12.19
N VAL A 36 16.98 9.02 -11.06
CA VAL A 36 16.62 7.59 -11.00
C VAL A 36 15.18 7.37 -11.48
N PHE A 37 14.40 8.45 -11.51
CA PHE A 37 12.97 8.42 -11.84
C PHE A 37 12.75 8.78 -13.31
N PRO A 38 11.65 8.31 -13.92
CA PRO A 38 11.35 8.60 -15.34
C PRO A 38 11.04 10.08 -15.61
N ALA A 39 10.72 10.85 -14.57
CA ALA A 39 10.48 12.29 -14.61
C ALA A 39 10.85 12.90 -13.25
N GLN A 40 10.88 14.24 -13.17
CA GLN A 40 11.02 14.92 -11.88
C GLN A 40 9.95 14.42 -10.92
N LEU A 41 10.39 13.89 -9.78
CA LEU A 41 9.49 13.38 -8.75
C LEU A 41 9.29 14.37 -7.59
N ALA A 42 10.31 15.15 -7.25
CA ALA A 42 10.18 16.18 -6.23
C ALA A 42 9.01 17.14 -6.55
N PHE A 43 8.08 17.26 -5.62
CA PHE A 43 6.84 18.06 -5.74
C PHE A 43 5.88 17.59 -6.85
N ASN A 44 5.96 16.31 -7.24
CA ASN A 44 5.15 15.76 -8.32
C ASN A 44 4.67 14.34 -7.97
N ILE A 45 3.61 13.87 -8.64
CA ILE A 45 3.15 12.49 -8.64
C ILE A 45 3.28 11.95 -10.05
N VAL A 46 4.00 10.85 -10.22
CA VAL A 46 4.33 10.29 -11.52
C VAL A 46 3.65 8.93 -11.69
N PRO A 47 2.87 8.70 -12.76
CA PRO A 47 2.31 7.39 -13.02
C PRO A 47 3.40 6.37 -13.33
N GLU A 48 3.29 5.17 -12.78
CA GLU A 48 4.19 4.07 -13.10
C GLU A 48 3.85 3.50 -14.47
N GLN A 49 4.84 3.41 -15.35
CA GLN A 49 4.63 2.97 -16.74
C GLN A 49 4.53 1.44 -16.87
N HIS A 50 4.97 0.70 -15.85
CA HIS A 50 4.93 -0.75 -15.85
C HIS A 50 3.53 -1.26 -15.47
N LYS A 51 3.08 -2.30 -16.19
CA LYS A 51 1.82 -2.97 -15.83
C LYS A 51 1.95 -3.59 -14.44
N SER A 52 0.96 -3.37 -13.60
CA SER A 52 0.85 -4.05 -12.31
C SER A 52 0.58 -5.54 -12.52
N CYS A 53 1.29 -6.39 -11.78
CA CYS A 53 1.02 -7.82 -11.70
C CYS A 53 -0.07 -8.17 -10.67
N LEU A 54 -0.57 -7.20 -9.92
CA LEU A 54 -1.47 -7.45 -8.78
C LEU A 54 -2.78 -8.17 -9.19
N ALA A 55 -3.40 -7.77 -10.30
CA ALA A 55 -4.64 -8.42 -10.74
C ALA A 55 -4.45 -9.90 -11.11
N PRO A 56 -3.42 -10.29 -11.92
CA PRO A 56 -3.09 -11.69 -12.14
C PRO A 56 -2.70 -12.44 -10.86
N GLU A 57 -1.96 -11.81 -9.95
CA GLU A 57 -1.54 -12.42 -8.69
C GLU A 57 -2.75 -12.69 -7.77
N LEU A 58 -3.69 -11.76 -7.67
CA LEU A 58 -4.93 -11.97 -6.93
C LEU A 58 -5.75 -13.13 -7.50
N GLN A 59 -5.86 -13.24 -8.82
CA GLN A 59 -6.58 -14.36 -9.45
C GLN A 59 -5.89 -15.71 -9.20
N GLN A 60 -4.56 -15.75 -9.05
CA GLN A 60 -3.85 -16.96 -8.68
C GLN A 60 -4.04 -17.34 -7.21
N LEU A 61 -4.11 -16.35 -6.32
CA LEU A 61 -4.35 -16.58 -4.89
C LEU A 61 -5.80 -17.05 -4.60
N PHE A 62 -6.74 -16.58 -5.41
CA PHE A 62 -8.17 -16.87 -5.25
C PHE A 62 -8.75 -17.42 -6.57
N PRO A 63 -8.38 -18.65 -6.99
CA PRO A 63 -8.77 -19.19 -8.29
C PRO A 63 -10.27 -19.44 -8.44
N GLU A 64 -10.95 -19.72 -7.35
CA GLU A 64 -12.40 -19.96 -7.31
C GLU A 64 -13.22 -18.67 -7.36
N GLU A 65 -12.59 -17.52 -7.04
CA GLU A 65 -13.26 -16.23 -6.94
C GLU A 65 -13.08 -15.41 -8.22
N LYS A 66 -14.16 -14.78 -8.67
CA LYS A 66 -14.12 -13.83 -9.80
C LYS A 66 -13.83 -12.42 -9.29
N ILE A 67 -12.58 -12.18 -8.93
CA ILE A 67 -12.16 -10.86 -8.45
C ILE A 67 -11.80 -9.97 -9.64
N ASN A 68 -12.67 -9.01 -9.95
CA ASN A 68 -12.36 -7.97 -10.93
C ASN A 68 -11.55 -6.86 -10.29
N THR A 69 -10.28 -6.77 -10.64
CA THR A 69 -9.37 -5.78 -10.04
C THR A 69 -8.78 -4.86 -11.10
N THR A 70 -8.92 -3.57 -10.89
CA THR A 70 -8.16 -2.54 -11.62
C THR A 70 -7.14 -1.92 -10.68
N VAL A 71 -5.91 -1.70 -11.18
CA VAL A 71 -4.80 -1.20 -10.36
C VAL A 71 -4.15 -0.01 -11.04
N THR A 72 -4.01 1.07 -10.29
CA THR A 72 -3.25 2.25 -10.69
C THR A 72 -2.06 2.40 -9.75
N LEU A 73 -0.86 2.41 -10.30
CA LEU A 73 0.37 2.62 -9.54
C LEU A 73 0.90 4.03 -9.80
N LEU A 74 1.14 4.76 -8.73
CA LEU A 74 1.68 6.11 -8.74
C LEU A 74 2.96 6.15 -7.91
N GLN A 75 3.97 6.84 -8.39
CA GLN A 75 5.15 7.16 -7.61
C GLN A 75 4.91 8.50 -6.91
N ALA A 76 5.03 8.52 -5.61
CA ALA A 76 4.84 9.71 -4.78
C ALA A 76 6.18 10.24 -4.23
N PRO A 77 6.33 11.56 -4.00
CA PRO A 77 7.54 12.15 -3.45
C PRO A 77 7.62 11.98 -1.93
N VAL A 78 7.49 10.74 -1.48
CA VAL A 78 7.53 10.31 -0.09
C VAL A 78 8.68 9.34 0.10
N PHE A 79 9.47 9.50 1.16
CA PHE A 79 10.65 8.67 1.39
C PHE A 79 10.27 7.22 1.73
N TYR A 80 9.35 7.02 2.67
CA TYR A 80 8.92 5.73 3.17
C TYR A 80 7.41 5.70 3.33
N GLY A 81 6.85 4.52 3.45
CA GLY A 81 5.42 4.30 3.64
C GLY A 81 4.65 4.27 2.32
N THR A 82 4.11 3.10 2.03
CA THR A 82 3.20 2.92 0.89
C THR A 82 1.79 3.27 1.33
N THR A 83 1.11 4.07 0.54
CA THR A 83 -0.31 4.36 0.72
C THR A 83 -1.11 3.63 -0.34
N VAL A 84 -2.18 2.96 0.07
CA VAL A 84 -3.10 2.29 -0.84
C VAL A 84 -4.52 2.77 -0.56
N ILE A 85 -5.23 3.11 -1.62
CA ILE A 85 -6.68 3.37 -1.60
C ILE A 85 -7.33 2.20 -2.31
N ALA A 86 -8.20 1.47 -1.61
CA ALA A 86 -8.90 0.33 -2.15
C ALA A 86 -10.42 0.56 -2.11
N ASP A 87 -11.05 0.63 -3.28
CA ASP A 87 -12.50 0.59 -3.40
C ASP A 87 -12.92 -0.88 -3.52
N ILE A 88 -13.74 -1.33 -2.61
CA ILE A 88 -14.19 -2.71 -2.47
C ILE A 88 -15.70 -2.74 -2.69
N VAL A 89 -16.14 -3.65 -3.54
CA VAL A 89 -17.56 -3.95 -3.79
C VAL A 89 -17.79 -5.38 -3.39
N LEU A 90 -18.71 -5.60 -2.46
CA LEU A 90 -19.13 -6.91 -2.02
C LEU A 90 -20.26 -7.43 -2.92
N GLU A 91 -20.41 -8.74 -3.01
CA GLU A 91 -21.54 -9.37 -3.69
C GLU A 91 -22.85 -9.02 -2.98
N ASP A 92 -22.87 -9.15 -1.66
CA ASP A 92 -23.98 -8.78 -0.80
C ASP A 92 -23.60 -7.68 0.18
N ALA A 93 -24.56 -6.84 0.56
CA ALA A 93 -24.34 -5.82 1.60
C ALA A 93 -24.15 -6.49 2.97
N LEU A 94 -23.19 -6.00 3.73
CA LEU A 94 -22.89 -6.46 5.09
C LEU A 94 -22.96 -5.30 6.09
N PRO A 95 -23.35 -5.58 7.36
CA PRO A 95 -23.22 -4.59 8.41
C PRO A 95 -21.76 -4.13 8.59
N LYS A 96 -21.55 -2.84 8.76
CA LYS A 96 -20.21 -2.24 8.94
C LYS A 96 -19.45 -2.89 10.10
N GLU A 97 -20.15 -3.24 11.17
CA GLU A 97 -19.58 -3.89 12.35
C GLU A 97 -19.01 -5.28 12.03
N VAL A 98 -19.62 -6.01 11.09
CA VAL A 98 -19.14 -7.32 10.66
C VAL A 98 -17.83 -7.17 9.91
N ILE A 99 -17.78 -6.24 8.93
CA ILE A 99 -16.58 -5.94 8.15
C ILE A 99 -15.45 -5.48 9.08
N THR A 100 -15.76 -4.56 9.99
CA THR A 100 -14.81 -4.05 10.98
C THR A 100 -14.23 -5.18 11.85
N LYS A 101 -15.07 -6.06 12.38
CA LYS A 101 -14.64 -7.21 13.18
C LYS A 101 -13.74 -8.16 12.38
N MET A 102 -14.07 -8.40 11.12
CA MET A 102 -13.23 -9.24 10.23
C MET A 102 -11.86 -8.61 10.03
N LEU A 103 -11.77 -7.31 9.76
CA LEU A 103 -10.50 -6.62 9.57
C LEU A 103 -9.64 -6.62 10.83
N VAL A 104 -10.23 -6.33 11.99
CA VAL A 104 -9.51 -6.28 13.29
C VAL A 104 -9.09 -7.68 13.77
N SER A 105 -9.75 -8.76 13.32
CA SER A 105 -9.34 -10.12 13.67
C SER A 105 -7.99 -10.54 13.06
N LEU A 106 -7.48 -9.80 12.09
CA LEU A 106 -6.19 -10.06 11.46
C LEU A 106 -5.06 -9.46 12.31
N ASN A 107 -4.14 -10.29 12.77
CA ASN A 107 -3.10 -9.95 13.76
C ASN A 107 -2.21 -8.74 13.38
N ASP A 108 -2.07 -8.45 12.10
CA ASP A 108 -1.15 -7.45 11.57
C ASP A 108 -1.84 -6.15 11.16
N ILE A 109 -3.15 -6.09 11.33
CA ILE A 109 -3.98 -4.96 10.95
C ILE A 109 -4.33 -4.14 12.18
N GLU A 110 -4.22 -2.83 12.04
CA GLU A 110 -4.68 -1.86 13.03
C GLU A 110 -5.63 -0.89 12.35
N LEU A 111 -6.89 -0.91 12.79
CA LEU A 111 -7.89 0.04 12.34
C LEU A 111 -7.73 1.32 13.16
N SER A 112 -7.65 2.47 12.50
CA SER A 112 -7.42 3.77 13.12
C SER A 112 -8.51 4.76 12.73
N ASP A 113 -8.97 5.51 13.71
CA ASP A 113 -9.83 6.69 13.52
C ASP A 113 -9.00 7.99 13.37
N GLU A 114 -7.68 7.90 13.62
CA GLU A 114 -6.77 9.04 13.44
C GLU A 114 -6.35 9.20 11.99
N LEU A 115 -5.90 10.41 11.64
CA LEU A 115 -5.39 10.72 10.31
C LEU A 115 -4.13 9.89 10.02
N LEU A 116 -4.25 8.93 9.12
CA LEU A 116 -3.13 8.12 8.68
C LEU A 116 -2.27 8.86 7.66
N THR A 117 -0.97 8.87 7.90
CA THR A 117 0.00 9.39 6.92
C THR A 117 1.15 8.41 6.70
N PRO A 118 1.74 8.38 5.50
CA PRO A 118 2.88 7.50 5.23
C PRO A 118 4.09 7.81 6.13
N VAL A 119 4.25 9.05 6.57
CA VAL A 119 5.38 9.46 7.43
C VAL A 119 5.25 8.89 8.84
N THR A 120 4.05 8.97 9.43
CA THR A 120 3.83 8.54 10.82
C THR A 120 3.49 7.05 10.95
N HIS A 121 2.78 6.49 9.96
CA HIS A 121 2.26 5.12 10.05
C HIS A 121 2.90 4.17 9.04
N GLY A 122 3.59 4.67 8.02
CA GLY A 122 4.21 3.86 6.98
C GLY A 122 5.74 3.80 7.05
N SER A 123 6.36 4.32 8.11
CA SER A 123 7.81 4.32 8.28
C SER A 123 8.20 3.63 9.57
N ASN A 124 9.06 2.61 9.49
CA ASN A 124 9.56 1.85 10.63
C ASN A 124 8.45 1.13 11.45
N GLN A 125 7.35 0.77 10.79
CA GLN A 125 6.20 0.12 11.41
C GLN A 125 6.09 -1.34 10.94
N SER A 126 5.66 -2.23 11.84
CA SER A 126 5.42 -3.65 11.52
C SER A 126 3.96 -3.97 11.21
N LYS A 127 3.06 -3.04 11.49
CA LYS A 127 1.62 -3.18 11.26
C LYS A 127 1.17 -2.54 9.95
N ILE A 128 0.01 -2.96 9.49
CA ILE A 128 -0.74 -2.36 8.39
C ILE A 128 -1.85 -1.53 9.02
N TYR A 129 -1.80 -0.24 8.81
CA TYR A 129 -2.81 0.68 9.34
C TYR A 129 -3.91 0.87 8.31
N LEU A 130 -5.15 0.72 8.76
CA LEU A 130 -6.35 0.91 7.94
C LEU A 130 -7.20 2.04 8.50
N GLN A 131 -7.75 2.84 7.60
CA GLN A 131 -8.82 3.76 7.91
C GLN A 131 -10.01 3.46 7.00
N PHE A 132 -11.17 3.32 7.60
CA PHE A 132 -12.39 3.06 6.87
C PHE A 132 -13.00 4.37 6.39
N ILE A 133 -13.12 4.53 5.09
CA ILE A 133 -13.75 5.70 4.48
C ILE A 133 -15.07 5.24 3.85
N SER A 134 -16.17 5.46 4.56
CA SER A 134 -17.50 5.18 4.04
C SER A 134 -18.49 6.18 4.63
N ASP A 135 -19.60 6.33 3.94
CA ASP A 135 -20.75 7.02 4.51
C ASP A 135 -21.30 6.24 5.73
N GLU A 136 -21.97 6.94 6.65
CA GLU A 136 -22.56 6.35 7.85
C GLU A 136 -23.82 5.53 7.51
N GLN A 137 -23.66 4.43 6.79
CA GLN A 137 -24.73 3.49 6.47
C GLN A 137 -24.61 2.25 7.37
N ALA A 138 -25.73 1.71 7.79
CA ALA A 138 -25.78 0.52 8.64
C ALA A 138 -25.34 -0.75 7.87
N GLU A 139 -25.71 -0.86 6.60
CA GLU A 139 -25.30 -1.92 5.70
C GLU A 139 -24.53 -1.35 4.51
N ILE A 140 -23.41 -1.97 4.15
CA ILE A 140 -22.49 -1.48 3.16
C ILE A 140 -22.21 -2.57 2.13
N GLN A 141 -22.47 -2.26 0.87
CA GLN A 141 -22.04 -3.06 -0.26
C GLN A 141 -20.76 -2.55 -0.89
N THR A 142 -20.55 -1.23 -0.85
CA THR A 142 -19.34 -0.59 -1.37
C THR A 142 -18.68 0.24 -0.28
N PHE A 143 -17.37 0.05 -0.10
CA PHE A 143 -16.60 0.83 0.85
C PHE A 143 -15.18 1.09 0.36
N ARG A 144 -14.56 2.09 0.94
CA ARG A 144 -13.18 2.46 0.65
C ARG A 144 -12.33 2.27 1.89
N LEU A 145 -11.18 1.65 1.71
CA LEU A 145 -10.12 1.56 2.70
C LEU A 145 -8.95 2.48 2.28
N TYR A 146 -8.51 3.29 3.22
CA TYR A 146 -7.23 3.97 3.16
C TYR A 146 -6.23 3.17 3.98
N ILE A 147 -5.15 2.73 3.36
CA ILE A 147 -4.20 1.80 3.92
C ILE A 147 -2.83 2.43 3.90
N VAL A 148 -2.14 2.39 5.03
CA VAL A 148 -0.74 2.83 5.13
C VAL A 148 0.10 1.70 5.70
N THR A 149 1.22 1.41 5.05
CA THR A 149 2.09 0.31 5.47
C THR A 149 3.55 0.54 5.10
N ASP A 150 4.45 -0.02 5.89
CA ASP A 150 5.86 -0.16 5.55
C ASP A 150 6.10 -1.49 4.84
N LEU A 151 6.06 -1.50 3.51
CA LEU A 151 6.26 -2.73 2.72
C LEU A 151 7.61 -3.40 2.94
N LEU A 152 8.62 -2.70 3.44
CA LEU A 152 9.91 -3.29 3.75
C LEU A 152 9.83 -4.15 5.02
N ARG A 153 9.03 -3.74 6.01
CA ARG A 153 8.91 -4.43 7.29
C ARG A 153 7.68 -5.32 7.40
N SER A 154 6.51 -4.81 7.04
CA SER A 154 5.25 -5.53 7.19
C SER A 154 4.93 -6.46 6.02
N GLY A 155 5.46 -6.19 4.82
CA GLY A 155 5.13 -6.97 3.63
C GLY A 155 6.15 -8.07 3.31
N ARG A 156 7.16 -7.72 2.51
CA ARG A 156 8.05 -8.72 1.87
C ARG A 156 8.84 -9.57 2.85
N ILE A 157 9.47 -8.96 3.85
CA ILE A 157 10.34 -9.67 4.80
C ILE A 157 9.49 -10.58 5.67
N ARG A 158 8.38 -10.09 6.18
CA ARG A 158 7.50 -10.86 7.04
C ARG A 158 6.87 -12.05 6.31
N ASN A 159 6.37 -11.86 5.09
CA ASN A 159 5.84 -12.96 4.29
C ASN A 159 6.90 -14.03 4.02
N ALA A 160 8.14 -13.63 3.71
CA ALA A 160 9.24 -14.58 3.50
C ALA A 160 9.55 -15.37 4.78
N VAL A 161 9.58 -14.72 5.93
CA VAL A 161 9.79 -15.39 7.24
C VAL A 161 8.63 -16.33 7.55
N SER A 162 7.38 -15.88 7.43
CA SER A 162 6.20 -16.71 7.68
C SER A 162 6.13 -17.93 6.78
N LEU A 163 6.49 -17.79 5.50
CA LEU A 163 6.59 -18.91 4.58
C LEU A 163 7.69 -19.90 5.00
N ALA A 164 8.84 -19.37 5.42
CA ALA A 164 9.93 -20.23 5.91
C ALA A 164 9.53 -20.97 7.20
N GLU A 165 8.86 -20.30 8.12
CA GLU A 165 8.35 -20.92 9.35
C GLU A 165 7.32 -22.02 9.06
N GLN A 166 6.40 -21.82 8.12
CA GLN A 166 5.44 -22.83 7.69
C GLN A 166 6.10 -24.05 7.02
N LEU A 167 7.19 -23.83 6.27
CA LEU A 167 7.94 -24.91 5.65
C LEU A 167 8.75 -25.75 6.68
N VAL A 168 9.25 -25.10 7.73
CA VAL A 168 10.03 -25.76 8.78
C VAL A 168 9.12 -26.43 9.81
N ASN A 169 7.99 -25.80 10.13
CA ASN A 169 7.00 -26.31 11.08
C ASN A 169 5.63 -26.44 10.38
N PRO A 170 5.45 -27.45 9.51
CA PRO A 170 4.17 -27.65 8.87
C PRO A 170 3.11 -27.92 9.94
N VAL A 171 2.15 -27.02 10.06
CA VAL A 171 0.98 -27.25 10.93
C VAL A 171 0.26 -28.47 10.35
N MET A 172 0.32 -29.58 11.06
CA MET A 172 -0.49 -30.76 10.70
C MET A 172 -1.95 -30.38 10.97
N HIS A 173 -2.69 -30.22 9.89
CA HIS A 173 -4.15 -30.10 9.91
C HIS A 173 -4.78 -31.48 9.88
#